data_33b20184a7754c0eeeeb9f4fd95e9645
#
_entry.id   33b20184a7754c0eeeeb9f4fd95e9645
#
_cell.length_a   1.000
_cell.length_b   1.000
_cell.length_c   1.000
_cell.angle_alpha   90.00
_cell.angle_beta   90.00
_cell.angle_gamma   90.00
#
_symmetry.space_group_name_H-M   'P 1'
#
loop_
_entity.id
_entity.type
_entity.pdbx_description
1 polymer ?
#
loop_
_entity_poly.entity_id
_entity_poly.type
_entity_poly.pdbx_seq_one_letter_code
_entity_poly.pdbx_strand_id
1 'polypeptide(L)'
;KEYVILFLTILVKKGVKMGKTSAKLEPYLTELEPYLIEAENQYKASPYFAIRADYYEARQSCEIDDHMILYEAFYGRGITCNPGALFRYLLSDARFSDYTHVWVLEESADRDRIIAEFADKANVRFVEPFTNDYLKYLSTAKYLINNSTWPNYFSKKEGQVVINTWHGIPLKSLYYDIPGANINNANVVRNFLLTDYLLSPVPFTTENYKTAGKLDGIFPGKIIETGYPRIDRTLNVDRAQIQKNLLDSGVNYDPNKKLILWAPTWRGEKFGTPDVNPEEYLEFAETLYKYIDKDRYQVLFKPHQIVYKTLREKGLLQDTFVPATIDTNALLGITDILVSDYSSIFFDFLATDRPLLFYIPDLDIYTEERGLYLPVDTLPGPISQDADQIGRWCAHIDQYNTFFDSQKYTAAKEKFVCNDDGHVCERVVNAVFFGDNTHCLTLPTKKKKLLFHTDGILANGISFSMQNLLNQIDCDKYDVTFYAIGKAKDIGEYLDAIPKGVRVLYRIGSMIIDRETYARKEYCMDHAIIETDDNPIFPKAFYNAEFHRAFGDAQFDLSL
;
A
#
# COMPACT_ATOMS: atom_id res chain seq x y z
N LYS A 1 20.06 20.56 41.81
CA LYS A 1 20.83 20.54 40.52
C LYS A 1 21.98 19.54 40.57
N GLU A 2 22.78 19.49 41.62
CA GLU A 2 23.90 18.55 41.75
C GLU A 2 23.43 17.08 41.83
N TYR A 3 22.35 16.79 42.52
CA TYR A 3 21.77 15.44 42.59
C TYR A 3 21.22 14.96 41.21
N VAL A 4 20.63 15.84 40.43
CA VAL A 4 20.15 15.52 39.08
C VAL A 4 21.32 15.21 38.14
N ILE A 5 22.39 15.99 38.20
CA ILE A 5 23.61 15.76 37.41
C ILE A 5 24.27 14.43 37.84
N LEU A 6 24.33 14.13 39.13
CA LEU A 6 24.87 12.87 39.62
C LEU A 6 23.99 11.68 39.18
N PHE A 7 22.67 11.81 39.28
CA PHE A 7 21.70 10.79 38.85
C PHE A 7 21.77 10.54 37.34
N LEU A 8 21.76 11.60 36.52
CA LEU A 8 21.96 11.50 35.08
C LEU A 8 23.31 10.87 34.70
N THR A 9 24.37 11.19 35.47
CA THR A 9 25.69 10.58 35.27
C THR A 9 25.70 9.08 35.61
N ILE A 10 24.94 8.64 36.60
CA ILE A 10 24.77 7.23 36.97
C ILE A 10 23.99 6.49 35.89
N LEU A 11 22.90 7.05 35.38
CA LEU A 11 22.11 6.47 34.30
C LEU A 11 22.92 6.37 33.01
N VAL A 12 23.67 7.41 32.65
CA VAL A 12 24.59 7.39 31.50
C VAL A 12 25.67 6.33 31.65
N LYS A 13 26.26 6.16 32.88
CA LYS A 13 27.20 5.07 33.15
C LYS A 13 26.57 3.67 33.04
N LYS A 14 25.26 3.55 33.31
CA LYS A 14 24.47 2.32 33.09
C LYS A 14 24.01 2.16 31.63
N GLY A 15 24.39 3.07 30.71
CA GLY A 15 24.06 3.03 29.30
C GLY A 15 22.67 3.54 28.93
N VAL A 16 21.98 4.18 29.87
CA VAL A 16 20.64 4.75 29.65
C VAL A 16 20.78 6.11 28.96
N LYS A 17 20.27 6.24 27.72
CA LYS A 17 20.13 7.53 27.05
C LYS A 17 18.81 8.17 27.45
N MET A 18 18.88 9.36 28.02
CA MET A 18 17.71 10.18 28.31
C MET A 18 17.65 11.37 27.35
N GLY A 19 16.43 11.68 26.89
CA GLY A 19 16.13 12.92 26.17
C GLY A 19 16.25 14.15 27.09
N LYS A 20 15.82 15.32 26.62
CA LYS A 20 15.75 16.54 27.47
C LYS A 20 14.64 16.36 28.52
N THR A 21 14.98 15.74 29.66
CA THR A 21 14.03 15.51 30.76
C THR A 21 13.43 16.83 31.22
N SER A 22 12.12 16.93 31.24
CA SER A 22 11.43 18.12 31.75
C SER A 22 11.75 18.31 33.22
N ALA A 23 12.05 19.55 33.64
CA ALA A 23 12.25 19.90 35.06
C ALA A 23 11.07 19.48 35.96
N LYS A 24 9.89 19.29 35.39
CA LYS A 24 8.69 18.80 36.11
C LYS A 24 8.78 17.32 36.50
N LEU A 25 9.67 16.52 35.90
CA LEU A 25 9.87 15.10 36.24
C LEU A 25 10.97 14.88 37.27
N GLU A 26 11.71 15.94 37.65
CA GLU A 26 12.79 15.86 38.65
C GLU A 26 12.37 15.15 39.94
N PRO A 27 11.17 15.39 40.53
CA PRO A 27 10.74 14.73 41.76
C PRO A 27 10.55 13.21 41.61
N TYR A 28 10.31 12.70 40.40
CA TYR A 28 10.00 11.30 40.15
C TYR A 28 11.19 10.48 39.62
N LEU A 29 12.36 11.10 39.43
CA LEU A 29 13.49 10.42 38.77
C LEU A 29 13.96 9.17 39.52
N THR A 30 13.96 9.20 40.86
CA THR A 30 14.36 8.05 41.68
C THR A 30 13.36 6.88 41.52
N GLU A 31 12.08 7.19 41.47
CA GLU A 31 11.00 6.21 41.32
C GLU A 31 10.94 5.63 39.91
N LEU A 32 11.31 6.42 38.91
CA LEU A 32 11.38 6.00 37.50
C LEU A 32 12.63 5.17 37.16
N GLU A 33 13.67 5.15 37.98
CA GLU A 33 14.93 4.46 37.68
C GLU A 33 14.75 2.99 37.32
N PRO A 34 13.97 2.16 38.04
CA PRO A 34 13.76 0.76 37.68
C PRO A 34 13.12 0.60 36.29
N TYR A 35 12.15 1.45 35.96
CA TYR A 35 11.43 1.44 34.68
C TYR A 35 12.28 1.94 33.51
N LEU A 36 13.21 2.89 33.77
CA LEU A 36 14.18 3.35 32.77
C LEU A 36 15.21 2.26 32.44
N ILE A 37 15.64 1.49 33.46
CA ILE A 37 16.52 0.34 33.24
C ILE A 37 15.80 -0.74 32.43
N GLU A 38 14.54 -1.01 32.73
CA GLU A 38 13.74 -1.97 31.98
C GLU A 38 13.53 -1.49 30.55
N ALA A 39 13.21 -0.22 30.31
CA ALA A 39 13.10 0.37 29.00
C ALA A 39 14.37 0.19 28.14
N GLU A 40 15.55 0.39 28.75
CA GLU A 40 16.84 0.17 28.10
C GLU A 40 17.09 -1.32 27.78
N ASN A 41 16.66 -2.23 28.68
CA ASN A 41 16.73 -3.66 28.42
C ASN A 41 15.82 -4.06 27.24
N GLN A 42 14.59 -3.54 27.18
CA GLN A 42 13.66 -3.74 26.09
C GLN A 42 14.22 -3.20 24.77
N TYR A 43 14.85 -2.02 24.80
CA TYR A 43 15.48 -1.43 23.61
C TYR A 43 16.58 -2.34 23.04
N LYS A 44 17.40 -2.93 23.91
CA LYS A 44 18.48 -3.86 23.51
C LYS A 44 17.98 -5.22 23.05
N ALA A 45 16.92 -5.72 23.65
CA ALA A 45 16.41 -7.07 23.43
C ALA A 45 15.42 -7.19 22.27
N SER A 46 14.69 -6.10 21.95
CA SER A 46 13.61 -6.12 20.96
C SER A 46 13.88 -5.15 19.81
N PRO A 47 14.25 -5.63 18.61
CA PRO A 47 14.38 -4.79 17.43
C PRO A 47 13.11 -3.99 17.12
N TYR A 48 11.94 -4.57 17.38
CA TYR A 48 10.66 -3.90 17.18
C TYR A 48 10.42 -2.77 18.19
N PHE A 49 10.91 -2.89 19.43
CA PHE A 49 10.89 -1.78 20.38
C PHE A 49 11.89 -0.69 19.95
N ALA A 50 13.11 -1.10 19.57
CA ALA A 50 14.17 -0.18 19.17
C ALA A 50 13.74 0.72 18.00
N ILE A 51 13.23 0.14 16.90
CA ILE A 51 12.82 0.93 15.74
C ILE A 51 11.71 1.93 16.06
N ARG A 52 10.79 1.59 16.97
CA ARG A 52 9.72 2.51 17.39
C ARG A 52 10.27 3.66 18.24
N ALA A 53 11.24 3.36 19.11
CA ALA A 53 11.90 4.37 19.92
C ALA A 53 12.74 5.32 19.05
N ASP A 54 13.51 4.78 18.12
CA ASP A 54 14.31 5.57 17.17
C ASP A 54 13.40 6.42 16.25
N TYR A 55 12.27 5.89 15.82
CA TYR A 55 11.28 6.66 15.06
C TYR A 55 10.65 7.77 15.89
N TYR A 56 10.32 7.50 17.16
CA TYR A 56 9.82 8.54 18.08
C TYR A 56 10.84 9.67 18.24
N GLU A 57 12.11 9.33 18.49
CA GLU A 57 13.20 10.31 18.61
C GLU A 57 13.36 11.13 17.30
N ALA A 58 13.33 10.47 16.13
CA ALA A 58 13.38 11.15 14.83
C ALA A 58 12.19 12.12 14.65
N ARG A 59 10.97 11.69 15.00
CA ARG A 59 9.79 12.57 14.91
C ARG A 59 9.89 13.82 15.79
N GLN A 60 10.53 13.71 16.95
CA GLN A 60 10.69 14.85 17.87
C GLN A 60 11.83 15.79 17.47
N SER A 61 12.89 15.26 16.86
CA SER A 61 14.11 16.01 16.57
C SER A 61 14.18 16.57 15.15
N CYS A 62 13.50 15.95 14.18
CA CYS A 62 13.52 16.40 12.79
C CYS A 62 12.39 17.42 12.55
N GLU A 63 12.72 18.52 11.90
CA GLU A 63 11.74 19.46 11.35
C GLU A 63 11.25 18.98 9.99
N ILE A 64 10.06 19.44 9.57
CA ILE A 64 9.53 19.14 8.24
C ILE A 64 10.23 20.03 7.22
N ASP A 65 10.68 19.44 6.14
CA ASP A 65 11.19 20.13 4.95
C ASP A 65 10.06 20.22 3.92
N ASP A 66 9.58 21.43 3.69
CA ASP A 66 8.44 21.68 2.80
C ASP A 66 8.72 21.34 1.32
N HIS A 67 10.00 21.20 0.94
CA HIS A 67 10.44 20.84 -0.41
C HIS A 67 11.00 19.41 -0.48
N MET A 68 10.60 18.53 0.43
CA MET A 68 11.02 17.13 0.39
C MET A 68 9.82 16.20 0.15
N ILE A 69 10.00 15.26 -0.78
CA ILE A 69 9.03 14.21 -1.09
C ILE A 69 9.68 12.85 -0.87
N LEU A 70 9.06 12.00 -0.07
CA LEU A 70 9.45 10.61 0.13
C LEU A 70 8.52 9.70 -0.66
N TYR A 71 9.10 8.82 -1.48
CA TYR A 71 8.36 7.87 -2.30
C TYR A 71 8.66 6.43 -1.87
N GLU A 72 7.64 5.61 -1.88
CA GLU A 72 7.77 4.16 -1.69
C GLU A 72 6.80 3.41 -2.60
N ALA A 73 7.29 2.44 -3.36
CA ALA A 73 6.45 1.54 -4.13
C ALA A 73 6.70 0.09 -3.69
N PHE A 74 5.63 -0.63 -3.35
CA PHE A 74 5.68 -2.05 -2.96
C PHE A 74 6.77 -2.36 -1.91
N TYR A 75 6.86 -1.53 -0.87
CA TYR A 75 7.84 -1.67 0.23
C TYR A 75 9.31 -1.51 -0.20
N GLY A 76 9.58 -0.66 -1.20
CA GLY A 76 10.94 -0.38 -1.68
C GLY A 76 11.41 -1.26 -2.85
N ARG A 77 10.49 -1.99 -3.52
CA ARG A 77 10.87 -2.94 -4.61
C ARG A 77 11.15 -2.30 -5.96
N GLY A 78 11.22 -0.97 -6.05
CA GLY A 78 11.59 -0.28 -7.27
C GLY A 78 10.85 1.02 -7.51
N ILE A 79 11.24 1.74 -8.56
CA ILE A 79 10.63 3.00 -8.99
C ILE A 79 9.56 2.70 -10.04
N THR A 80 8.39 2.29 -9.59
CA THR A 80 7.34 1.72 -10.44
C THR A 80 5.94 2.13 -9.98
N CYS A 81 4.93 1.71 -10.73
CA CYS A 81 3.52 1.94 -10.45
C CYS A 81 3.18 3.45 -10.35
N ASN A 82 2.09 3.81 -9.65
CA ASN A 82 1.63 5.19 -9.52
C ASN A 82 2.67 6.13 -8.87
N PRO A 83 3.36 5.76 -7.76
CA PRO A 83 4.42 6.60 -7.21
C PRO A 83 5.55 6.85 -8.20
N GLY A 84 5.96 5.84 -8.99
CA GLY A 84 6.98 5.97 -10.01
C GLY A 84 6.57 6.89 -11.17
N ALA A 85 5.31 6.86 -11.57
CA ALA A 85 4.77 7.76 -12.58
C ALA A 85 4.74 9.22 -12.08
N LEU A 86 4.23 9.45 -10.88
CA LEU A 86 4.22 10.78 -10.24
C LEU A 86 5.64 11.33 -10.06
N PHE A 87 6.57 10.52 -9.59
CA PHE A 87 7.97 10.93 -9.44
C PHE A 87 8.58 11.41 -10.75
N ARG A 88 8.44 10.64 -11.84
CA ARG A 88 8.99 11.02 -13.15
C ARG A 88 8.33 12.28 -13.69
N TYR A 89 7.04 12.45 -13.46
CA TYR A 89 6.31 13.67 -13.82
C TYR A 89 6.86 14.88 -13.04
N LEU A 90 6.94 14.77 -11.71
CA LEU A 90 7.45 15.84 -10.83
C LEU A 90 8.91 16.18 -11.13
N LEU A 91 9.74 15.19 -11.42
CA LEU A 91 11.15 15.39 -11.77
C LEU A 91 11.34 16.12 -13.10
N SER A 92 10.37 16.03 -14.01
CA SER A 92 10.38 16.75 -15.30
C SER A 92 9.71 18.13 -15.26
N ASP A 93 8.96 18.42 -14.20
CA ASP A 93 8.22 19.69 -14.06
C ASP A 93 9.09 20.76 -13.38
N ALA A 94 9.37 21.84 -14.07
CA ALA A 94 10.22 22.94 -13.57
C ALA A 94 9.74 23.56 -12.25
N ARG A 95 8.45 23.44 -11.91
CA ARG A 95 7.87 23.90 -10.64
C ARG A 95 8.43 23.17 -9.42
N PHE A 96 9.05 22.00 -9.62
CA PHE A 96 9.60 21.15 -8.57
C PHE A 96 11.13 21.00 -8.63
N SER A 97 11.79 21.90 -9.36
CA SER A 97 13.26 21.88 -9.55
C SER A 97 14.07 22.03 -8.26
N ASP A 98 13.50 22.67 -7.23
CA ASP A 98 14.08 22.85 -5.90
C ASP A 98 13.64 21.81 -4.88
N TYR A 99 12.81 20.82 -5.29
CA TYR A 99 12.41 19.73 -4.42
C TYR A 99 13.47 18.63 -4.35
N THR A 100 13.64 18.07 -3.16
CA THR A 100 14.41 16.85 -2.92
C THR A 100 13.50 15.64 -3.02
N HIS A 101 13.82 14.73 -3.94
CA HIS A 101 13.11 13.48 -4.15
C HIS A 101 13.85 12.33 -3.48
N VAL A 102 13.24 11.69 -2.49
CA VAL A 102 13.84 10.56 -1.76
C VAL A 102 13.07 9.29 -2.08
N TRP A 103 13.77 8.28 -2.60
CA TRP A 103 13.20 6.97 -2.89
C TRP A 103 13.62 5.92 -1.89
N VAL A 104 12.65 5.19 -1.35
CA VAL A 104 12.89 3.99 -0.56
C VAL A 104 13.17 2.83 -1.50
N LEU A 105 14.37 2.24 -1.40
CA LEU A 105 14.78 1.06 -2.18
C LEU A 105 15.37 0.00 -1.26
N GLU A 106 14.77 -1.20 -1.27
CA GLU A 106 15.33 -2.36 -0.58
C GLU A 106 16.63 -2.84 -1.26
N GLU A 107 17.45 -3.56 -0.50
CA GLU A 107 18.62 -4.22 -1.06
C GLU A 107 18.20 -5.31 -2.06
N SER A 108 18.71 -5.22 -3.28
CA SER A 108 18.38 -6.16 -4.35
C SER A 108 19.48 -6.17 -5.42
N ALA A 109 19.54 -7.23 -6.22
CA ALA A 109 20.48 -7.36 -7.32
C ALA A 109 20.28 -6.28 -8.43
N ASP A 110 19.16 -5.60 -8.44
CA ASP A 110 18.80 -4.59 -9.44
C ASP A 110 18.97 -3.16 -8.91
N ARG A 111 19.29 -2.99 -7.62
CA ARG A 111 19.33 -1.70 -6.94
C ARG A 111 20.29 -0.71 -7.59
N ASP A 112 21.54 -1.15 -7.84
CA ASP A 112 22.58 -0.28 -8.43
C ASP A 112 22.19 0.19 -9.83
N ARG A 113 21.54 -0.65 -10.62
CA ARG A 113 21.03 -0.29 -11.94
C ARG A 113 19.93 0.75 -11.86
N ILE A 114 19.00 0.60 -10.90
CA ILE A 114 17.93 1.57 -10.66
C ILE A 114 18.51 2.91 -10.23
N ILE A 115 19.51 2.93 -9.33
CA ILE A 115 20.18 4.14 -8.88
C ILE A 115 20.91 4.83 -10.05
N ALA A 116 21.58 4.05 -10.90
CA ALA A 116 22.31 4.58 -12.05
C ALA A 116 21.41 5.30 -13.06
N GLU A 117 20.14 4.95 -13.17
CA GLU A 117 19.16 5.65 -14.04
C GLU A 117 19.00 7.15 -13.67
N PHE A 118 19.27 7.51 -12.41
CA PHE A 118 19.11 8.87 -11.90
C PHE A 118 20.42 9.51 -11.43
N ALA A 119 21.58 8.98 -11.84
CA ALA A 119 22.89 9.46 -11.39
C ALA A 119 23.19 10.92 -11.80
N ASP A 120 22.54 11.43 -12.85
CA ASP A 120 22.62 12.81 -13.31
C ASP A 120 21.70 13.78 -12.54
N LYS A 121 20.84 13.30 -11.66
CA LYS A 121 19.85 14.07 -10.92
C LYS A 121 20.33 14.37 -9.49
N ALA A 122 20.92 15.54 -9.28
CA ALA A 122 21.50 15.94 -7.99
C ALA A 122 20.48 16.05 -6.84
N ASN A 123 19.19 16.22 -7.17
CA ASN A 123 18.09 16.32 -6.21
C ASN A 123 17.38 14.99 -5.94
N VAL A 124 17.86 13.87 -6.47
CA VAL A 124 17.34 12.52 -6.19
C VAL A 124 18.25 11.81 -5.19
N ARG A 125 17.65 11.21 -4.18
CA ARG A 125 18.34 10.44 -3.13
C ARG A 125 17.66 9.10 -2.94
N PHE A 126 18.42 8.13 -2.40
CA PHE A 126 17.93 6.79 -2.14
C PHE A 126 18.17 6.41 -0.69
N VAL A 127 17.24 5.71 -0.09
CA VAL A 127 17.33 5.24 1.29
C VAL A 127 16.82 3.80 1.40
N GLU A 128 17.50 3.02 2.22
CA GLU A 128 17.09 1.64 2.51
C GLU A 128 16.00 1.64 3.60
N PRO A 129 14.91 0.83 3.44
CA PRO A 129 13.83 0.76 4.42
C PRO A 129 14.33 0.30 5.79
N PHE A 130 13.67 0.77 6.85
CA PHE A 130 13.94 0.44 8.26
C PHE A 130 15.31 0.87 8.81
N THR A 131 16.09 1.65 8.08
CA THR A 131 17.34 2.28 8.57
C THR A 131 17.05 3.58 9.33
N ASN A 132 18.03 4.08 10.11
CA ASN A 132 17.89 5.35 10.80
C ASN A 132 17.67 6.53 9.83
N ASP A 133 18.27 6.49 8.65
CA ASP A 133 18.06 7.52 7.64
C ASP A 133 16.65 7.45 7.05
N TYR A 134 16.10 6.25 6.86
CA TYR A 134 14.69 6.08 6.50
C TYR A 134 13.76 6.71 7.55
N LEU A 135 14.01 6.47 8.85
CA LEU A 135 13.20 7.05 9.92
C LEU A 135 13.28 8.58 9.94
N LYS A 136 14.47 9.15 9.65
CA LYS A 136 14.63 10.60 9.50
C LYS A 136 13.84 11.14 8.31
N TYR A 137 13.97 10.53 7.12
CA TYR A 137 13.22 10.97 5.95
C TYR A 137 11.71 10.82 6.13
N LEU A 138 11.26 9.74 6.76
CA LEU A 138 9.86 9.52 7.11
C LEU A 138 9.33 10.60 8.07
N SER A 139 10.21 11.22 8.87
CA SER A 139 9.89 12.28 9.83
C SER A 139 10.09 13.70 9.28
N THR A 140 10.87 13.88 8.21
CA THR A 140 11.26 15.17 7.65
C THR A 140 10.47 15.53 6.40
N ALA A 141 10.15 14.54 5.54
CA ALA A 141 9.49 14.81 4.28
C ALA A 141 8.09 15.39 4.49
N LYS A 142 7.81 16.51 3.79
CA LYS A 142 6.48 17.12 3.74
C LYS A 142 5.47 16.21 3.08
N TYR A 143 5.84 15.64 1.95
CA TYR A 143 4.97 14.79 1.15
C TYR A 143 5.44 13.34 1.20
N LEU A 144 4.51 12.44 1.52
CA LEU A 144 4.76 11.01 1.64
C LEU A 144 3.88 10.28 0.63
N ILE A 145 4.46 9.75 -0.43
CA ILE A 145 3.73 9.11 -1.53
C ILE A 145 4.03 7.62 -1.55
N ASN A 146 3.00 6.78 -1.37
CA ASN A 146 3.14 5.33 -1.52
C ASN A 146 1.95 4.69 -2.25
N ASN A 147 2.08 3.41 -2.59
CA ASN A 147 1.02 2.60 -3.21
C ASN A 147 0.62 1.38 -2.39
N SER A 148 1.10 1.27 -1.16
CA SER A 148 0.81 0.17 -0.26
C SER A 148 0.58 0.68 1.17
N THR A 149 1.34 0.23 2.15
CA THR A 149 1.21 0.68 3.54
C THR A 149 2.54 1.12 4.10
N TRP A 150 2.55 2.25 4.82
CA TRP A 150 3.63 2.58 5.72
C TRP A 150 3.68 1.57 6.87
N PRO A 151 4.82 1.42 7.55
CA PRO A 151 4.96 0.53 8.70
C PRO A 151 3.88 0.74 9.75
N ASN A 152 3.55 -0.32 10.50
CA ASN A 152 2.49 -0.25 11.49
C ASN A 152 2.77 0.69 12.68
N TYR A 153 4.01 1.12 12.84
CA TYR A 153 4.41 2.16 13.79
C TYR A 153 4.35 3.58 13.19
N PHE A 154 4.19 3.74 11.88
CA PHE A 154 4.09 5.07 11.27
C PHE A 154 2.93 5.87 11.85
N SER A 155 3.19 7.13 12.17
CA SER A 155 2.20 8.12 12.61
C SER A 155 2.52 9.44 11.94
N LYS A 156 1.57 9.98 11.18
CA LYS A 156 1.70 11.25 10.47
C LYS A 156 2.02 12.37 11.46
N LYS A 157 2.95 13.26 11.12
CA LYS A 157 3.18 14.52 11.86
C LYS A 157 2.21 15.59 11.39
N GLU A 158 1.89 16.52 12.29
CA GLU A 158 1.23 17.75 11.87
C GLU A 158 2.07 18.48 10.81
N GLY A 159 1.44 18.89 9.73
CA GLY A 159 2.11 19.51 8.59
C GLY A 159 2.58 18.55 7.50
N GLN A 160 2.64 17.24 7.71
CA GLN A 160 2.88 16.26 6.65
C GLN A 160 1.61 16.03 5.80
N VAL A 161 1.81 15.73 4.52
CA VAL A 161 0.77 15.36 3.55
C VAL A 161 1.04 13.94 3.08
N VAL A 162 0.13 13.02 3.40
CA VAL A 162 0.21 11.61 3.03
C VAL A 162 -0.67 11.34 1.81
N ILE A 163 -0.07 10.82 0.76
CA ILE A 163 -0.74 10.47 -0.49
C ILE A 163 -0.62 8.94 -0.69
N ASN A 164 -1.74 8.24 -0.64
CA ASN A 164 -1.77 6.83 -0.98
C ASN A 164 -2.38 6.67 -2.37
N THR A 165 -1.60 6.14 -3.28
CA THR A 165 -2.04 5.98 -4.68
C THR A 165 -2.72 4.66 -4.93
N TRP A 166 -2.65 3.73 -3.98
CA TRP A 166 -2.98 2.33 -4.17
C TRP A 166 -2.34 1.76 -5.45
N HIS A 167 -2.77 0.58 -5.93
CA HIS A 167 -2.02 -0.09 -7.01
C HIS A 167 -2.89 -0.95 -7.95
N GLY A 168 -4.18 -0.70 -8.04
CA GLY A 168 -5.02 -1.39 -9.04
C GLY A 168 -6.51 -1.33 -8.75
N ILE A 169 -7.29 -1.52 -9.81
CA ILE A 169 -8.72 -1.72 -9.73
C ILE A 169 -8.96 -3.14 -9.20
N PRO A 170 -9.85 -3.33 -8.21
CA PRO A 170 -10.06 -4.64 -7.61
C PRO A 170 -10.89 -5.56 -8.53
N LEU A 171 -10.27 -6.62 -9.03
CA LEU A 171 -10.98 -7.75 -9.62
C LEU A 171 -11.37 -8.77 -8.54
N LYS A 172 -10.47 -8.99 -7.58
CA LYS A 172 -10.60 -9.92 -6.44
C LYS A 172 -11.09 -9.19 -5.21
N SER A 173 -11.78 -9.91 -4.31
CA SER A 173 -12.13 -9.38 -2.99
C SER A 173 -10.94 -8.78 -2.28
N LEU A 174 -11.12 -7.59 -1.70
CA LEU A 174 -10.08 -6.82 -1.01
C LEU A 174 -10.50 -6.50 0.43
N TYR A 175 -9.52 -6.14 1.24
CA TYR A 175 -9.67 -5.63 2.60
C TYR A 175 -10.54 -6.56 3.47
N TYR A 176 -11.64 -6.03 3.98
CA TYR A 176 -12.55 -6.78 4.86
C TYR A 176 -13.54 -7.69 4.13
N ASP A 177 -13.59 -7.63 2.80
CA ASP A 177 -14.37 -8.58 1.99
C ASP A 177 -13.63 -9.90 1.75
N ILE A 178 -12.33 -9.99 2.10
CA ILE A 178 -11.59 -11.25 2.03
C ILE A 178 -12.06 -12.15 3.19
N PRO A 179 -12.62 -13.35 2.91
CA PRO A 179 -13.08 -14.25 3.95
C PRO A 179 -11.98 -14.61 4.96
N GLY A 180 -12.26 -14.46 6.25
CA GLY A 180 -11.35 -14.81 7.35
C GLY A 180 -10.08 -13.94 7.49
N ALA A 181 -9.91 -12.90 6.67
CA ALA A 181 -8.67 -12.10 6.64
C ALA A 181 -8.77 -10.74 7.38
N ASN A 182 -9.75 -10.56 8.25
CA ASN A 182 -10.10 -9.28 8.87
C ASN A 182 -8.91 -8.56 9.53
N ILE A 183 -8.17 -9.24 10.39
CA ILE A 183 -7.05 -8.62 11.12
C ILE A 183 -5.83 -8.35 10.22
N ASN A 184 -5.63 -9.16 9.19
CA ASN A 184 -4.48 -9.03 8.28
C ASN A 184 -4.56 -7.75 7.44
N ASN A 185 -5.76 -7.23 7.21
CA ASN A 185 -6.01 -6.00 6.47
C ASN A 185 -6.06 -4.74 7.36
N ALA A 186 -5.92 -4.89 8.68
CA ALA A 186 -6.01 -3.78 9.61
C ALA A 186 -5.00 -2.66 9.32
N ASN A 187 -3.74 -3.00 8.93
CA ASN A 187 -2.75 -1.99 8.58
C ASN A 187 -3.10 -1.22 7.31
N VAL A 188 -3.77 -1.85 6.35
CA VAL A 188 -4.22 -1.17 5.11
C VAL A 188 -5.23 -0.09 5.46
N VAL A 189 -6.30 -0.44 6.18
CA VAL A 189 -7.35 0.50 6.55
C VAL A 189 -6.82 1.60 7.47
N ARG A 190 -5.94 1.25 8.44
CA ARG A 190 -5.23 2.24 9.25
C ARG A 190 -4.44 3.24 8.39
N ASN A 191 -3.71 2.77 7.39
CA ASN A 191 -2.96 3.64 6.46
C ASN A 191 -3.88 4.55 5.66
N PHE A 192 -5.04 4.06 5.21
CA PHE A 192 -6.02 4.92 4.54
C PHE A 192 -6.50 6.03 5.47
N LEU A 193 -6.81 5.75 6.74
CA LEU A 193 -7.23 6.77 7.71
C LEU A 193 -6.15 7.83 8.01
N LEU A 194 -4.86 7.51 7.79
CA LEU A 194 -3.74 8.46 7.90
C LEU A 194 -3.53 9.31 6.64
N THR A 195 -4.25 9.02 5.56
CA THR A 195 -4.01 9.59 4.23
C THR A 195 -4.80 10.88 4.04
N ASP A 196 -4.13 11.93 3.56
CA ASP A 196 -4.79 13.19 3.18
C ASP A 196 -5.41 13.10 1.78
N TYR A 197 -4.74 12.37 0.86
CA TYR A 197 -5.22 12.14 -0.50
C TYR A 197 -5.12 10.66 -0.86
N LEU A 198 -6.26 10.00 -1.04
CA LEU A 198 -6.35 8.62 -1.50
C LEU A 198 -6.77 8.62 -2.97
N LEU A 199 -5.93 8.04 -3.85
CA LEU A 199 -6.26 7.97 -5.27
C LEU A 199 -7.27 6.85 -5.53
N SER A 200 -8.25 7.19 -6.36
CA SER A 200 -9.17 6.24 -6.96
C SER A 200 -9.23 6.47 -8.47
N PRO A 201 -9.11 5.45 -9.31
CA PRO A 201 -9.21 5.66 -10.75
C PRO A 201 -10.64 5.94 -11.19
N VAL A 202 -11.63 5.32 -10.55
CA VAL A 202 -13.04 5.32 -10.97
C VAL A 202 -13.99 5.11 -9.79
N PRO A 203 -15.29 5.44 -9.95
CA PRO A 203 -16.32 5.26 -8.90
C PRO A 203 -16.39 3.82 -8.33
N PHE A 204 -16.13 2.81 -9.15
CA PHE A 204 -16.09 1.41 -8.71
C PHE A 204 -15.06 1.18 -7.59
N THR A 205 -13.86 1.74 -7.72
CA THR A 205 -12.81 1.63 -6.70
C THR A 205 -13.14 2.49 -5.48
N THR A 206 -13.70 3.68 -5.68
CA THR A 206 -14.18 4.55 -4.60
C THR A 206 -15.21 3.83 -3.74
N GLU A 207 -16.16 3.11 -4.35
CA GLU A 207 -17.16 2.34 -3.59
C GLU A 207 -16.53 1.20 -2.79
N ASN A 208 -15.49 0.53 -3.32
CA ASN A 208 -14.73 -0.46 -2.56
C ASN A 208 -14.00 0.15 -1.34
N TYR A 209 -13.47 1.36 -1.45
CA TYR A 209 -12.89 2.05 -0.29
C TYR A 209 -13.96 2.34 0.78
N LYS A 210 -15.16 2.75 0.38
CA LYS A 210 -16.27 3.03 1.31
C LYS A 210 -16.73 1.76 2.03
N THR A 211 -16.94 0.69 1.29
CA THR A 211 -17.56 -0.56 1.80
C THR A 211 -16.51 -1.51 2.40
N ALA A 212 -15.76 -2.22 1.56
CA ALA A 212 -14.73 -3.16 2.00
C ALA A 212 -13.60 -2.50 2.79
N GLY A 213 -13.21 -1.27 2.43
CA GLY A 213 -12.22 -0.47 3.15
C GLY A 213 -12.74 0.18 4.43
N LYS A 214 -14.08 0.12 4.70
CA LYS A 214 -14.72 0.69 5.90
C LYS A 214 -14.52 2.19 6.10
N LEU A 215 -14.28 2.96 5.02
CA LEU A 215 -13.96 4.39 5.10
C LEU A 215 -15.17 5.31 5.13
N ASP A 216 -16.35 4.81 4.74
CA ASP A 216 -17.56 5.64 4.68
C ASP A 216 -17.85 6.32 6.02
N GLY A 217 -18.05 7.63 6.00
CA GLY A 217 -18.34 8.45 7.17
C GLY A 217 -17.17 8.78 8.11
N ILE A 218 -16.05 8.04 8.08
CA ILE A 218 -14.90 8.29 8.98
C ILE A 218 -13.62 8.73 8.28
N PHE A 219 -13.53 8.58 6.95
CA PHE A 219 -12.33 8.99 6.21
C PHE A 219 -12.13 10.51 6.33
N PRO A 220 -10.99 10.98 6.90
CA PRO A 220 -10.77 12.41 7.11
C PRO A 220 -10.21 13.13 5.90
N GLY A 221 -9.61 12.40 4.96
CA GLY A 221 -8.96 12.94 3.77
C GLY A 221 -9.90 13.15 2.59
N LYS A 222 -9.29 13.33 1.41
CA LYS A 222 -9.98 13.44 0.12
C LYS A 222 -9.65 12.25 -0.75
N ILE A 223 -10.64 11.75 -1.50
CA ILE A 223 -10.42 10.81 -2.59
C ILE A 223 -10.22 11.61 -3.86
N ILE A 224 -9.09 11.42 -4.55
CA ILE A 224 -8.87 11.99 -5.90
C ILE A 224 -9.33 10.93 -6.90
N GLU A 225 -10.52 11.13 -7.50
CA GLU A 225 -11.10 10.22 -8.49
C GLU A 225 -10.80 10.73 -9.89
N THR A 226 -9.68 10.26 -10.49
CA THR A 226 -9.17 10.86 -11.74
C THR A 226 -8.37 9.92 -12.64
N GLY A 227 -8.45 8.60 -12.45
CA GLY A 227 -7.57 7.65 -13.14
C GLY A 227 -6.32 7.29 -12.34
N TYR A 228 -5.44 6.49 -12.94
CA TYR A 228 -4.16 6.09 -12.33
C TYR A 228 -2.96 6.73 -13.04
N PRO A 229 -2.06 7.43 -12.30
CA PRO A 229 -0.84 8.04 -12.85
C PRO A 229 0.01 7.08 -13.71
N ARG A 230 0.06 5.81 -13.36
CA ARG A 230 0.82 4.80 -14.11
C ARG A 230 0.29 4.57 -15.53
N ILE A 231 -1.01 4.80 -15.78
CA ILE A 231 -1.61 4.63 -17.12
C ILE A 231 -1.12 5.74 -18.06
N ASP A 232 -0.77 6.93 -17.55
CA ASP A 232 -0.11 7.96 -18.36
C ASP A 232 1.17 7.42 -19.00
N ARG A 233 1.92 6.54 -18.31
CA ARG A 233 3.11 5.90 -18.88
C ARG A 233 2.80 4.89 -19.97
N THR A 234 1.60 4.29 -19.95
CA THR A 234 1.13 3.41 -21.02
C THR A 234 0.76 4.21 -22.27
N LEU A 235 0.02 5.31 -22.08
CA LEU A 235 -0.49 6.12 -23.17
C LEU A 235 0.58 7.03 -23.79
N ASN A 236 1.49 7.56 -22.98
CA ASN A 236 2.58 8.48 -23.37
C ASN A 236 3.95 7.75 -23.43
N VAL A 237 3.98 6.46 -23.77
CA VAL A 237 5.20 5.67 -23.73
C VAL A 237 6.28 6.18 -24.69
N ASP A 238 7.49 6.37 -24.21
CA ASP A 238 8.68 6.48 -25.05
C ASP A 238 9.07 5.08 -25.56
N ARG A 239 8.62 4.76 -26.78
CA ARG A 239 8.85 3.45 -27.40
C ARG A 239 10.33 3.14 -27.55
N ALA A 240 11.15 4.11 -27.94
CA ALA A 240 12.59 3.90 -28.15
C ALA A 240 13.29 3.56 -26.82
N GLN A 241 12.92 4.27 -25.74
CA GLN A 241 13.49 4.02 -24.42
C GLN A 241 13.12 2.65 -23.86
N ILE A 242 11.84 2.24 -23.96
CA ILE A 242 11.43 0.93 -23.43
C ILE A 242 12.03 -0.22 -24.25
N GLN A 243 12.14 -0.07 -25.57
CA GLN A 243 12.80 -1.04 -26.43
C GLN A 243 14.29 -1.19 -26.06
N LYS A 244 14.98 -0.07 -25.88
CA LYS A 244 16.36 -0.06 -25.39
C LYS A 244 16.50 -0.76 -24.05
N ASN A 245 15.61 -0.47 -23.09
CA ASN A 245 15.65 -1.08 -21.75
C ASN A 245 15.45 -2.60 -21.80
N LEU A 246 14.58 -3.11 -22.69
CA LEU A 246 14.40 -4.55 -22.91
C LEU A 246 15.70 -5.19 -23.41
N LEU A 247 16.31 -4.64 -24.46
CA LEU A 247 17.57 -5.15 -25.05
C LEU A 247 18.72 -5.09 -24.05
N ASP A 248 18.90 -3.98 -23.35
CA ASP A 248 19.94 -3.80 -22.32
C ASP A 248 19.75 -4.77 -21.13
N SER A 249 18.53 -5.26 -20.91
CA SER A 249 18.21 -6.26 -19.90
C SER A 249 18.36 -7.71 -20.40
N GLY A 250 18.83 -7.92 -21.62
CA GLY A 250 19.03 -9.25 -22.21
C GLY A 250 17.75 -9.94 -22.69
N VAL A 251 16.66 -9.19 -22.84
CA VAL A 251 15.41 -9.73 -23.41
C VAL A 251 15.56 -9.87 -24.92
N ASN A 252 15.21 -11.03 -25.46
CA ASN A 252 15.20 -11.29 -26.91
C ASN A 252 13.98 -10.60 -27.54
N TYR A 253 14.14 -9.30 -27.80
CA TYR A 253 13.11 -8.43 -28.32
C TYR A 253 13.46 -7.89 -29.71
N ASP A 254 12.56 -8.07 -30.70
CA ASP A 254 12.68 -7.51 -32.03
C ASP A 254 11.68 -6.34 -32.21
N PRO A 255 12.14 -5.09 -32.36
CA PRO A 255 11.27 -3.92 -32.50
C PRO A 255 10.43 -3.91 -33.78
N ASN A 256 10.73 -4.77 -34.77
CA ASN A 256 10.01 -4.86 -36.03
C ASN A 256 8.83 -5.84 -35.97
N LYS A 257 8.71 -6.64 -34.89
CA LYS A 257 7.64 -7.60 -34.70
C LYS A 257 6.57 -7.05 -33.76
N LYS A 258 5.31 -7.43 -33.99
CA LYS A 258 4.21 -7.17 -33.06
C LYS A 258 4.41 -7.98 -31.77
N LEU A 259 4.20 -7.35 -30.64
CA LEU A 259 4.39 -7.95 -29.32
C LEU A 259 3.09 -8.56 -28.80
N ILE A 260 3.11 -9.85 -28.57
CA ILE A 260 2.12 -10.57 -27.75
C ILE A 260 2.74 -10.70 -26.35
N LEU A 261 2.10 -10.10 -25.35
CA LEU A 261 2.55 -10.17 -23.96
C LEU A 261 1.63 -11.12 -23.18
N TRP A 262 2.20 -12.16 -22.59
CA TRP A 262 1.47 -12.96 -21.61
C TRP A 262 1.89 -12.56 -20.18
N ALA A 263 0.90 -12.09 -19.42
CA ALA A 263 1.09 -11.58 -18.07
C ALA A 263 0.12 -12.29 -17.09
N PRO A 264 0.42 -13.54 -16.69
CA PRO A 264 -0.44 -14.30 -15.80
C PRO A 264 -0.28 -13.89 -14.34
N THR A 265 -1.32 -14.17 -13.54
CA THR A 265 -1.27 -14.13 -12.08
C THR A 265 -0.38 -15.27 -11.55
N TRP A 266 0.29 -15.06 -10.45
CA TRP A 266 1.02 -16.12 -9.75
C TRP A 266 0.04 -17.16 -9.16
N ARG A 267 0.48 -18.44 -9.15
CA ARG A 267 -0.21 -19.58 -8.51
C ARG A 267 0.58 -20.00 -7.28
N GLY A 268 -0.07 -20.65 -6.33
CA GLY A 268 0.53 -21.19 -5.11
C GLY A 268 -0.40 -21.08 -3.92
N GLU A 269 -0.27 -22.02 -2.97
CA GLU A 269 -1.13 -22.10 -1.78
C GLU A 269 -0.88 -20.96 -0.77
N LYS A 270 0.37 -20.45 -0.69
CA LYS A 270 0.75 -19.41 0.27
C LYS A 270 1.44 -18.25 -0.42
N PHE A 271 1.11 -17.03 0.03
CA PHE A 271 1.82 -15.83 -0.40
C PHE A 271 3.32 -15.95 -0.09
N GLY A 272 4.14 -15.76 -1.11
CA GLY A 272 5.61 -15.88 -1.00
C GLY A 272 6.20 -17.22 -1.41
N THR A 273 5.37 -18.25 -1.63
CA THR A 273 5.79 -19.57 -2.16
C THR A 273 5.02 -19.89 -3.43
N PRO A 274 5.37 -19.26 -4.58
CA PRO A 274 4.68 -19.52 -5.83
C PRO A 274 5.02 -20.91 -6.36
N ASP A 275 4.02 -21.56 -6.95
CA ASP A 275 4.26 -22.66 -7.87
C ASP A 275 4.92 -22.09 -9.13
N VAL A 276 6.09 -22.61 -9.45
CA VAL A 276 6.88 -22.11 -10.58
C VAL A 276 7.16 -23.26 -11.52
N ASN A 277 6.49 -23.22 -12.66
CA ASN A 277 6.76 -24.12 -13.77
C ASN A 277 7.15 -23.29 -15.01
N PRO A 278 8.46 -23.11 -15.30
CA PRO A 278 8.90 -22.36 -16.47
C PRO A 278 8.51 -23.04 -17.78
N GLU A 279 8.33 -24.34 -17.80
CA GLU A 279 7.96 -25.12 -18.97
C GLU A 279 6.58 -24.72 -19.48
N GLU A 280 5.64 -24.41 -18.59
CA GLU A 280 4.30 -23.91 -18.94
C GLU A 280 4.35 -22.66 -19.83
N TYR A 281 5.27 -21.73 -19.54
CA TYR A 281 5.43 -20.52 -20.35
C TYR A 281 5.97 -20.84 -21.75
N LEU A 282 6.91 -21.76 -21.85
CA LEU A 282 7.49 -22.17 -23.14
C LEU A 282 6.49 -22.95 -23.98
N GLU A 283 5.78 -23.91 -23.37
CA GLU A 283 4.72 -24.68 -24.03
C GLU A 283 3.59 -23.77 -24.55
N PHE A 284 3.21 -22.76 -23.78
CA PHE A 284 2.25 -21.76 -24.22
C PHE A 284 2.74 -21.00 -25.46
N ALA A 285 3.98 -20.49 -25.46
CA ALA A 285 4.56 -19.82 -26.61
C ALA A 285 4.66 -20.74 -27.84
N GLU A 286 5.12 -21.98 -27.65
CA GLU A 286 5.21 -22.98 -28.72
C GLU A 286 3.83 -23.25 -29.32
N THR A 287 2.80 -23.33 -28.47
CA THR A 287 1.42 -23.52 -28.92
C THR A 287 0.94 -22.32 -29.74
N LEU A 288 1.19 -21.09 -29.31
CA LEU A 288 0.85 -19.91 -30.09
C LEU A 288 1.57 -19.93 -31.46
N TYR A 289 2.85 -20.27 -31.48
CA TYR A 289 3.67 -20.31 -32.69
C TYR A 289 3.28 -21.40 -33.71
N LYS A 290 2.35 -22.29 -33.37
CA LYS A 290 1.72 -23.20 -34.37
C LYS A 290 0.75 -22.45 -35.29
N TYR A 291 0.23 -21.30 -34.83
CA TYR A 291 -0.84 -20.55 -35.51
C TYR A 291 -0.39 -19.19 -36.05
N ILE A 292 0.54 -18.51 -35.35
CA ILE A 292 1.02 -17.16 -35.69
C ILE A 292 2.31 -17.19 -36.50
N ASP A 293 2.48 -16.18 -37.35
CA ASP A 293 3.68 -15.99 -38.17
C ASP A 293 4.83 -15.45 -37.25
N LYS A 294 5.87 -16.24 -37.10
CA LYS A 294 7.08 -15.90 -36.30
C LYS A 294 7.87 -14.71 -36.84
N ASP A 295 7.70 -14.36 -38.12
CA ASP A 295 8.36 -13.20 -38.70
C ASP A 295 7.60 -11.90 -38.41
N ARG A 296 6.31 -12.00 -38.07
CA ARG A 296 5.42 -10.86 -37.78
C ARG A 296 5.21 -10.66 -36.28
N TYR A 297 5.26 -11.72 -35.47
CA TYR A 297 4.93 -11.71 -34.05
C TYR A 297 6.05 -12.28 -33.20
N GLN A 298 6.17 -11.77 -31.98
CA GLN A 298 6.97 -12.32 -30.90
C GLN A 298 6.14 -12.45 -29.63
N VAL A 299 6.44 -13.44 -28.81
CA VAL A 299 5.79 -13.68 -27.52
C VAL A 299 6.79 -13.40 -26.40
N LEU A 300 6.43 -12.49 -25.50
CA LEU A 300 7.17 -12.24 -24.26
C LEU A 300 6.31 -12.53 -23.05
N PHE A 301 6.96 -12.81 -21.94
CA PHE A 301 6.33 -13.14 -20.67
C PHE A 301 6.65 -12.09 -19.62
N LYS A 302 5.63 -11.59 -18.92
CA LYS A 302 5.77 -10.74 -17.74
C LYS A 302 5.28 -11.49 -16.51
N PRO A 303 6.08 -12.39 -15.91
CA PRO A 303 5.71 -13.09 -14.69
C PRO A 303 5.49 -12.10 -13.56
N HIS A 304 4.64 -12.47 -12.60
CA HIS A 304 4.54 -11.74 -11.34
C HIS A 304 5.91 -11.65 -10.65
N GLN A 305 6.20 -10.56 -9.94
CA GLN A 305 7.52 -10.30 -9.33
C GLN A 305 8.03 -11.47 -8.46
N ILE A 306 7.14 -12.12 -7.70
CA ILE A 306 7.48 -13.27 -6.85
C ILE A 306 7.92 -14.45 -7.72
N VAL A 307 7.22 -14.72 -8.82
CA VAL A 307 7.55 -15.79 -9.77
C VAL A 307 8.89 -15.49 -10.46
N TYR A 308 9.08 -14.27 -10.94
CA TYR A 308 10.33 -13.85 -11.58
C TYR A 308 11.53 -14.02 -10.64
N LYS A 309 11.40 -13.60 -9.37
CA LYS A 309 12.43 -13.78 -8.35
C LYS A 309 12.79 -15.26 -8.16
N THR A 310 11.79 -16.11 -8.01
CA THR A 310 11.99 -17.56 -7.83
C THR A 310 12.62 -18.21 -9.06
N LEU A 311 12.21 -17.84 -10.29
CA LEU A 311 12.83 -18.30 -11.53
C LEU A 311 14.31 -17.90 -11.59
N ARG A 312 14.64 -16.66 -11.22
CA ARG A 312 16.01 -16.16 -11.18
C ARG A 312 16.87 -16.94 -10.18
N GLU A 313 16.39 -17.12 -8.96
CA GLU A 313 17.09 -17.87 -7.89
C GLU A 313 17.36 -19.32 -8.27
N LYS A 314 16.46 -19.94 -9.05
CA LYS A 314 16.62 -21.31 -9.55
C LYS A 314 17.44 -21.40 -10.85
N GLY A 315 17.83 -20.28 -11.45
CA GLY A 315 18.55 -20.28 -12.74
C GLY A 315 17.70 -20.71 -13.95
N LEU A 316 16.37 -20.49 -13.88
CA LEU A 316 15.40 -20.96 -14.87
C LEU A 316 14.88 -19.83 -15.78
N LEU A 317 15.45 -18.62 -15.69
CA LEU A 317 15.07 -17.52 -16.57
C LEU A 317 15.47 -17.80 -18.02
N GLN A 318 14.57 -17.44 -18.94
CA GLN A 318 14.80 -17.44 -20.37
C GLN A 318 14.86 -15.99 -20.88
N ASP A 319 15.42 -15.77 -22.06
CA ASP A 319 15.55 -14.46 -22.72
C ASP A 319 14.21 -13.86 -23.17
N THR A 320 13.11 -14.61 -23.10
CA THR A 320 11.73 -14.16 -23.34
C THR A 320 11.03 -13.66 -22.08
N PHE A 321 11.64 -13.81 -20.89
CA PHE A 321 11.06 -13.32 -19.64
C PHE A 321 11.47 -11.88 -19.38
N VAL A 322 10.48 -11.00 -19.32
CA VAL A 322 10.70 -9.58 -19.06
C VAL A 322 11.02 -9.35 -17.57
N PRO A 323 12.17 -8.74 -17.23
CA PRO A 323 12.55 -8.48 -15.86
C PRO A 323 11.54 -7.66 -15.06
N ALA A 324 11.52 -7.88 -13.73
CA ALA A 324 10.69 -7.11 -12.81
C ALA A 324 11.01 -5.61 -12.82
N THR A 325 12.23 -5.24 -13.16
CA THR A 325 12.71 -3.85 -13.25
C THR A 325 12.19 -3.09 -14.48
N ILE A 326 11.72 -3.79 -15.51
CA ILE A 326 11.05 -3.16 -16.63
C ILE A 326 9.66 -2.70 -16.17
N ASP A 327 9.41 -1.40 -16.26
CA ASP A 327 8.12 -0.80 -15.90
C ASP A 327 6.98 -1.45 -16.69
N THR A 328 6.04 -2.04 -15.97
CA THR A 328 4.94 -2.81 -16.58
C THR A 328 4.05 -1.92 -17.44
N ASN A 329 3.75 -0.69 -17.00
CA ASN A 329 2.88 0.19 -17.75
C ASN A 329 3.56 0.73 -19.02
N ALA A 330 4.87 0.99 -18.98
CA ALA A 330 5.62 1.32 -20.20
C ALA A 330 5.65 0.12 -21.18
N LEU A 331 5.79 -1.11 -20.66
CA LEU A 331 5.72 -2.33 -21.48
C LEU A 331 4.34 -2.49 -22.14
N LEU A 332 3.25 -2.26 -21.40
CA LEU A 332 1.89 -2.24 -21.95
C LEU A 332 1.74 -1.22 -23.09
N GLY A 333 2.44 -0.09 -23.00
CA GLY A 333 2.43 0.95 -24.05
C GLY A 333 2.98 0.48 -25.40
N ILE A 334 3.84 -0.55 -25.45
CA ILE A 334 4.38 -1.15 -26.68
C ILE A 334 3.75 -2.51 -27.02
N THR A 335 2.91 -3.07 -26.15
CA THR A 335 2.24 -4.37 -26.35
C THR A 335 1.12 -4.25 -27.38
N ASP A 336 1.10 -5.12 -28.39
CA ASP A 336 0.05 -5.13 -29.42
C ASP A 336 -1.15 -6.01 -29.03
N ILE A 337 -0.89 -7.12 -28.34
CA ILE A 337 -1.91 -8.05 -27.84
C ILE A 337 -1.54 -8.43 -26.41
N LEU A 338 -2.46 -8.24 -25.47
CA LEU A 338 -2.30 -8.74 -24.11
C LEU A 338 -3.06 -10.05 -23.94
N VAL A 339 -2.35 -11.08 -23.47
CA VAL A 339 -2.95 -12.30 -22.93
C VAL A 339 -2.82 -12.26 -21.42
N SER A 340 -3.92 -12.36 -20.69
CA SER A 340 -3.95 -12.27 -19.23
C SER A 340 -4.89 -13.33 -18.64
N ASP A 341 -5.06 -13.30 -17.33
CA ASP A 341 -5.99 -14.14 -16.58
C ASP A 341 -6.73 -13.30 -15.51
N TYR A 342 -6.70 -13.69 -14.27
CA TYR A 342 -7.26 -12.94 -13.13
C TYR A 342 -6.40 -11.75 -12.66
N SER A 343 -5.47 -11.28 -13.47
CA SER A 343 -4.59 -10.16 -13.16
C SER A 343 -5.27 -8.83 -13.44
N SER A 344 -5.21 -7.89 -12.49
CA SER A 344 -5.73 -6.53 -12.69
C SER A 344 -5.00 -5.70 -13.75
N ILE A 345 -3.92 -6.24 -14.35
CA ILE A 345 -3.14 -5.58 -15.42
C ILE A 345 -4.00 -5.27 -16.65
N PHE A 346 -5.04 -6.08 -16.90
CA PHE A 346 -5.91 -5.88 -18.05
C PHE A 346 -6.71 -4.57 -17.95
N PHE A 347 -7.02 -4.09 -16.74
CA PHE A 347 -7.69 -2.79 -16.61
C PHE A 347 -6.81 -1.67 -17.14
N ASP A 348 -5.51 -1.68 -16.83
CA ASP A 348 -4.57 -0.67 -17.34
C ASP A 348 -4.46 -0.75 -18.87
N PHE A 349 -4.51 -1.98 -19.42
CA PHE A 349 -4.40 -2.21 -20.86
C PHE A 349 -5.63 -1.75 -21.64
N LEU A 350 -6.83 -1.75 -21.03
CA LEU A 350 -8.06 -1.24 -21.65
C LEU A 350 -7.92 0.19 -22.19
N ALA A 351 -7.08 1.02 -21.55
CA ALA A 351 -6.82 2.39 -22.00
C ALA A 351 -6.17 2.47 -23.40
N THR A 352 -5.61 1.36 -23.90
CA THR A 352 -4.87 1.31 -25.18
C THR A 352 -5.74 1.04 -26.40
N ASP A 353 -6.98 0.62 -26.23
CA ASP A 353 -7.89 0.16 -27.30
C ASP A 353 -7.34 -1.03 -28.13
N ARG A 354 -6.42 -1.82 -27.55
CA ARG A 354 -5.80 -2.96 -28.22
C ARG A 354 -6.44 -4.28 -27.79
N PRO A 355 -6.28 -5.35 -28.61
CA PRO A 355 -6.84 -6.66 -28.32
C PRO A 355 -6.37 -7.26 -27.00
N LEU A 356 -7.34 -7.71 -26.20
CA LEU A 356 -7.18 -8.35 -24.92
C LEU A 356 -7.79 -9.75 -24.96
N LEU A 357 -7.01 -10.77 -24.60
CA LEU A 357 -7.43 -12.18 -24.56
C LEU A 357 -7.26 -12.72 -23.14
N PHE A 358 -8.13 -13.62 -22.72
CA PHE A 358 -8.04 -14.27 -21.42
C PHE A 358 -7.75 -15.77 -21.58
N TYR A 359 -6.56 -16.19 -21.10
CA TYR A 359 -6.18 -17.57 -20.98
C TYR A 359 -6.31 -18.02 -19.52
N ILE A 360 -7.32 -18.82 -19.21
CA ILE A 360 -7.71 -19.18 -17.85
C ILE A 360 -7.86 -20.71 -17.75
N PRO A 361 -6.75 -21.47 -17.71
CA PRO A 361 -6.80 -22.94 -17.73
C PRO A 361 -7.43 -23.54 -16.46
N ASP A 362 -7.46 -22.83 -15.36
CA ASP A 362 -7.93 -23.24 -14.04
C ASP A 362 -9.24 -22.55 -13.59
N LEU A 363 -10.10 -22.19 -14.52
CA LEU A 363 -11.31 -21.41 -14.28
C LEU A 363 -12.21 -21.97 -13.17
N ASP A 364 -12.41 -23.29 -13.17
CA ASP A 364 -13.32 -23.97 -12.25
C ASP A 364 -12.83 -23.96 -10.80
N ILE A 365 -11.49 -23.99 -10.61
CA ILE A 365 -10.86 -24.05 -9.29
C ILE A 365 -10.77 -22.65 -8.67
N TYR A 366 -10.44 -21.66 -9.47
CA TYR A 366 -10.09 -20.33 -8.98
C TYR A 366 -11.29 -19.51 -8.45
N THR A 367 -12.47 -19.69 -9.04
CA THR A 367 -13.71 -19.00 -8.66
C THR A 367 -14.22 -19.39 -7.27
N GLU A 368 -13.94 -20.60 -6.81
CA GLU A 368 -14.39 -21.09 -5.51
C GLU A 368 -13.53 -20.59 -4.34
N GLU A 369 -12.24 -20.30 -4.57
CA GLU A 369 -11.28 -20.07 -3.48
C GLU A 369 -11.11 -18.61 -3.06
N ARG A 370 -11.25 -17.62 -3.95
CA ARG A 370 -10.79 -16.23 -3.69
C ARG A 370 -11.83 -15.14 -3.72
N GLY A 371 -13.03 -15.39 -4.24
CA GLY A 371 -14.06 -14.36 -4.45
C GLY A 371 -13.65 -13.32 -5.51
N LEU A 372 -14.57 -12.96 -6.37
CA LEU A 372 -14.37 -11.95 -7.41
C LEU A 372 -15.46 -10.89 -7.29
N TYR A 373 -15.10 -9.61 -7.46
CA TYR A 373 -16.07 -8.53 -7.58
C TYR A 373 -16.74 -8.48 -8.95
N LEU A 374 -16.10 -9.06 -9.97
CA LEU A 374 -16.64 -9.15 -11.32
C LEU A 374 -16.79 -10.61 -11.73
N PRO A 375 -17.97 -11.03 -12.19
CA PRO A 375 -18.16 -12.34 -12.81
C PRO A 375 -17.24 -12.52 -14.01
N VAL A 376 -16.69 -13.73 -14.20
CA VAL A 376 -15.71 -14.01 -15.26
C VAL A 376 -16.30 -13.77 -16.66
N ASP A 377 -17.59 -14.05 -16.85
CA ASP A 377 -18.31 -13.83 -18.11
C ASP A 377 -18.46 -12.35 -18.48
N THR A 378 -18.16 -11.43 -17.53
CA THR A 378 -18.14 -9.97 -17.78
C THR A 378 -16.79 -9.43 -18.20
N LEU A 379 -15.74 -10.26 -18.27
CA LEU A 379 -14.41 -9.84 -18.68
C LEU A 379 -14.41 -9.27 -20.11
N PRO A 380 -13.60 -8.21 -20.36
CA PRO A 380 -13.64 -7.45 -21.59
C PRO A 380 -12.82 -8.05 -22.74
N GLY A 381 -12.81 -9.36 -22.88
CA GLY A 381 -12.11 -10.08 -23.94
C GLY A 381 -12.60 -11.52 -24.04
N PRO A 382 -12.31 -12.21 -25.14
CA PRO A 382 -12.65 -13.62 -25.30
C PRO A 382 -11.85 -14.46 -24.29
N ILE A 383 -12.50 -15.47 -23.72
CA ILE A 383 -11.96 -16.33 -22.66
C ILE A 383 -11.80 -17.74 -23.18
N SER A 384 -10.65 -18.37 -22.93
CA SER A 384 -10.41 -19.78 -23.24
C SER A 384 -9.59 -20.47 -22.17
N GLN A 385 -9.88 -21.74 -21.93
CA GLN A 385 -9.04 -22.68 -21.15
C GLN A 385 -8.04 -23.40 -22.06
N ASP A 386 -8.16 -23.24 -23.38
CA ASP A 386 -7.36 -23.93 -24.41
C ASP A 386 -6.36 -22.95 -25.04
N ALA A 387 -5.06 -23.23 -24.92
CA ALA A 387 -3.99 -22.44 -25.52
C ALA A 387 -4.03 -22.44 -27.04
N ASP A 388 -4.47 -23.54 -27.68
CA ASP A 388 -4.65 -23.63 -29.14
C ASP A 388 -5.73 -22.64 -29.61
N GLN A 389 -6.79 -22.43 -28.83
CA GLN A 389 -7.81 -21.44 -29.15
C GLN A 389 -7.27 -20.00 -29.05
N ILE A 390 -6.43 -19.70 -28.04
CA ILE A 390 -5.73 -18.41 -27.95
C ILE A 390 -4.86 -18.19 -29.19
N GLY A 391 -4.10 -19.23 -29.61
CA GLY A 391 -3.27 -19.17 -30.82
C GLY A 391 -4.08 -18.86 -32.09
N ARG A 392 -5.24 -19.52 -32.27
CA ARG A 392 -6.17 -19.25 -33.38
C ARG A 392 -6.69 -17.81 -33.36
N TRP A 393 -7.04 -17.27 -32.20
CA TRP A 393 -7.47 -15.87 -32.07
C TRP A 393 -6.33 -14.89 -32.38
N CYS A 394 -5.11 -15.15 -31.93
CA CYS A 394 -3.94 -14.33 -32.26
C CYS A 394 -3.66 -14.32 -33.78
N ALA A 395 -3.83 -15.45 -34.47
CA ALA A 395 -3.64 -15.55 -35.90
C ALA A 395 -4.66 -14.70 -36.69
N HIS A 396 -5.86 -14.54 -36.16
CA HIS A 396 -6.97 -13.80 -36.77
C HIS A 396 -7.27 -12.49 -36.04
N ILE A 397 -6.27 -11.90 -35.35
CA ILE A 397 -6.46 -10.74 -34.47
C ILE A 397 -7.02 -9.51 -35.21
N ASP A 398 -6.74 -9.36 -36.48
CA ASP A 398 -7.30 -8.30 -37.34
C ASP A 398 -8.84 -8.42 -37.48
N GLN A 399 -9.41 -9.58 -37.13
CA GLN A 399 -10.84 -9.87 -37.10
C GLN A 399 -11.40 -9.94 -35.67
N TYR A 400 -10.71 -9.31 -34.67
CA TYR A 400 -11.04 -9.39 -33.26
C TYR A 400 -12.53 -9.19 -32.97
N ASN A 401 -13.14 -8.18 -33.60
CA ASN A 401 -14.57 -7.87 -33.44
C ASN A 401 -15.53 -8.90 -34.01
N THR A 402 -15.07 -9.92 -34.75
CA THR A 402 -15.91 -11.00 -35.28
C THR A 402 -16.09 -12.16 -34.30
N PHE A 403 -15.18 -12.32 -33.35
CA PHE A 403 -15.23 -13.40 -32.36
C PHE A 403 -15.34 -12.90 -30.91
N PHE A 404 -15.46 -11.59 -30.72
CA PHE A 404 -15.69 -10.99 -29.43
C PHE A 404 -16.70 -9.83 -29.53
N ASP A 405 -17.58 -9.73 -28.53
CA ASP A 405 -18.53 -8.63 -28.42
C ASP A 405 -17.82 -7.33 -28.01
N SER A 406 -17.60 -6.46 -28.99
CA SER A 406 -16.95 -5.17 -28.76
C SER A 406 -17.71 -4.25 -27.78
N GLN A 407 -19.02 -4.47 -27.56
CA GLN A 407 -19.80 -3.72 -26.59
C GLN A 407 -19.33 -4.02 -25.16
N LYS A 408 -18.92 -5.27 -24.86
CA LYS A 408 -18.33 -5.61 -23.55
C LYS A 408 -17.03 -4.86 -23.30
N TYR A 409 -16.17 -4.75 -24.32
CA TYR A 409 -14.92 -4.00 -24.21
C TYR A 409 -15.20 -2.51 -23.96
N THR A 410 -16.09 -1.91 -24.74
CA THR A 410 -16.48 -0.50 -24.59
C THR A 410 -17.08 -0.21 -23.21
N ALA A 411 -18.01 -1.05 -22.76
CA ALA A 411 -18.64 -0.89 -21.44
C ALA A 411 -17.61 -1.02 -20.29
N ALA A 412 -16.65 -1.94 -20.42
CA ALA A 412 -15.56 -2.07 -19.44
C ALA A 412 -14.64 -0.85 -19.45
N LYS A 413 -14.29 -0.33 -20.62
CA LYS A 413 -13.50 0.89 -20.78
C LYS A 413 -14.19 2.10 -20.12
N GLU A 414 -15.46 2.32 -20.41
CA GLU A 414 -16.27 3.38 -19.81
C GLU A 414 -16.37 3.24 -18.28
N LYS A 415 -16.40 2.02 -17.77
CA LYS A 415 -16.53 1.76 -16.33
C LYS A 415 -15.21 1.85 -15.58
N PHE A 416 -14.08 1.43 -16.18
CA PHE A 416 -12.83 1.19 -15.45
C PHE A 416 -11.67 2.10 -15.83
N VAL A 417 -11.70 2.75 -17.00
CA VAL A 417 -10.61 3.63 -17.47
C VAL A 417 -11.12 4.93 -18.09
N CYS A 418 -12.34 5.35 -17.73
CA CYS A 418 -12.97 6.57 -18.28
C CYS A 418 -12.21 7.86 -17.96
N ASN A 419 -11.36 7.85 -16.94
CA ASN A 419 -10.58 8.99 -16.51
C ASN A 419 -9.11 8.94 -17.00
N ASP A 420 -8.70 7.84 -17.65
CA ASP A 420 -7.32 7.61 -18.05
C ASP A 420 -7.08 8.09 -19.49
N ASP A 421 -6.61 9.33 -19.62
CA ASP A 421 -6.42 10.05 -20.89
C ASP A 421 -4.95 10.48 -21.15
N GLY A 422 -4.03 10.05 -20.28
CA GLY A 422 -2.61 10.41 -20.36
C GLY A 422 -2.22 11.68 -19.59
N HIS A 423 -3.15 12.28 -18.83
CA HIS A 423 -2.95 13.50 -18.04
C HIS A 423 -3.29 13.35 -16.55
N VAL A 424 -3.33 12.13 -16.04
CA VAL A 424 -3.67 11.83 -14.64
C VAL A 424 -2.63 12.38 -13.68
N CYS A 425 -1.33 12.26 -14.02
CA CYS A 425 -0.25 12.82 -13.20
C CYS A 425 -0.45 14.32 -12.97
N GLU A 426 -0.79 15.08 -14.02
CA GLU A 426 -1.04 16.51 -13.93
C GLU A 426 -2.20 16.83 -12.98
N ARG A 427 -3.33 16.12 -13.11
CA ARG A 427 -4.50 16.31 -12.25
C ARG A 427 -4.20 16.01 -10.78
N VAL A 428 -3.49 14.92 -10.51
CA VAL A 428 -3.08 14.57 -9.14
C VAL A 428 -2.13 15.62 -8.56
N VAL A 429 -1.14 16.07 -9.33
CA VAL A 429 -0.20 17.11 -8.90
C VAL A 429 -0.93 18.42 -8.63
N ASN A 430 -1.86 18.84 -9.50
CA ASN A 430 -2.65 20.04 -9.29
C ASN A 430 -3.53 19.93 -8.03
N ALA A 431 -4.13 18.77 -7.76
CA ALA A 431 -4.92 18.57 -6.55
C ALA A 431 -4.07 18.66 -5.27
N VAL A 432 -2.93 17.95 -5.24
CA VAL A 432 -2.11 17.81 -4.03
C VAL A 432 -1.29 19.07 -3.73
N PHE A 433 -0.65 19.66 -4.74
CA PHE A 433 0.33 20.74 -4.56
C PHE A 433 -0.25 22.13 -4.80
N PHE A 434 -1.32 22.24 -5.57
CA PHE A 434 -1.92 23.54 -5.94
C PHE A 434 -3.38 23.69 -5.50
N GLY A 435 -3.94 22.69 -4.80
CA GLY A 435 -5.26 22.78 -4.18
C GLY A 435 -6.44 22.73 -5.15
N ASP A 436 -6.25 22.19 -6.36
CA ASP A 436 -7.34 21.95 -7.31
C ASP A 436 -8.22 20.79 -6.83
N ASN A 437 -9.43 21.09 -6.39
CA ASN A 437 -10.38 20.11 -5.87
C ASN A 437 -11.37 19.58 -6.91
N THR A 438 -11.19 19.86 -8.20
CA THR A 438 -12.13 19.48 -9.28
C THR A 438 -12.46 17.97 -9.27
N HIS A 439 -11.46 17.14 -8.98
CA HIS A 439 -11.61 15.67 -8.93
C HIS A 439 -11.59 15.11 -7.51
N CYS A 440 -11.77 15.96 -6.49
CA CYS A 440 -11.71 15.55 -5.10
C CYS A 440 -13.08 15.28 -4.52
N LEU A 441 -13.21 14.14 -3.86
CA LEU A 441 -14.42 13.72 -3.14
C LEU A 441 -14.11 13.60 -1.65
N THR A 442 -15.12 13.85 -0.81
CA THR A 442 -15.08 13.55 0.63
C THR A 442 -16.17 12.54 0.98
N LEU A 443 -16.00 11.82 2.09
CA LEU A 443 -16.96 10.83 2.57
C LEU A 443 -17.64 11.31 3.87
N PRO A 444 -18.51 12.33 3.81
CA PRO A 444 -19.17 12.85 5.01
C PRO A 444 -20.30 11.95 5.47
N THR A 445 -20.58 11.99 6.77
CA THR A 445 -21.82 11.44 7.33
C THR A 445 -22.59 12.52 8.11
N LYS A 446 -23.91 12.43 8.12
CA LYS A 446 -24.79 13.27 8.97
C LYS A 446 -25.04 12.63 10.33
N LYS A 447 -24.66 11.35 10.50
CA LYS A 447 -24.81 10.60 11.74
C LYS A 447 -23.77 11.06 12.75
N LYS A 448 -24.11 11.07 14.03
CA LYS A 448 -23.12 11.21 15.10
C LYS A 448 -22.22 9.98 15.13
N LYS A 449 -20.89 10.20 15.21
CA LYS A 449 -19.86 9.17 15.16
C LYS A 449 -19.50 8.73 16.57
N LEU A 450 -19.72 7.45 16.85
CA LEU A 450 -19.43 6.83 18.15
C LEU A 450 -18.25 5.86 18.00
N LEU A 451 -17.27 5.98 18.88
CA LEU A 451 -16.15 5.05 18.97
C LEU A 451 -16.26 4.22 20.24
N PHE A 452 -16.32 2.92 20.09
CA PHE A 452 -16.24 1.96 21.20
C PHE A 452 -14.94 1.18 21.12
N HIS A 453 -14.32 0.98 22.29
CA HIS A 453 -13.08 0.23 22.33
C HIS A 453 -12.98 -0.60 23.61
N THR A 454 -12.28 -1.73 23.55
CA THR A 454 -11.92 -2.56 24.72
C THR A 454 -10.46 -2.96 24.65
N ASP A 455 -9.83 -3.15 25.80
CA ASP A 455 -8.43 -3.60 25.88
C ASP A 455 -8.18 -5.04 25.42
N GLY A 456 -9.26 -5.77 25.16
CA GLY A 456 -9.22 -7.12 24.59
C GLY A 456 -10.62 -7.73 24.56
N ILE A 457 -10.82 -8.64 23.62
CA ILE A 457 -12.05 -9.42 23.53
C ILE A 457 -11.79 -10.75 24.21
N LEU A 458 -12.36 -10.94 25.36
CA LEU A 458 -12.28 -12.15 26.17
C LEU A 458 -13.68 -12.66 26.50
N ALA A 459 -13.83 -13.93 26.81
CA ALA A 459 -15.10 -14.50 27.26
C ALA A 459 -15.39 -14.04 28.73
N ASN A 460 -15.68 -12.77 28.91
CA ASN A 460 -15.95 -12.15 30.22
C ASN A 460 -17.12 -11.16 30.18
N GLY A 461 -17.53 -10.68 31.35
CA GLY A 461 -18.66 -9.77 31.49
C GLY A 461 -18.51 -8.44 30.73
N ILE A 462 -17.28 -7.92 30.59
CA ILE A 462 -17.01 -6.66 29.87
C ILE A 462 -17.31 -6.83 28.39
N SER A 463 -16.78 -7.89 27.76
CA SER A 463 -17.02 -8.18 26.34
C SER A 463 -18.50 -8.45 26.06
N PHE A 464 -19.20 -9.22 26.90
CA PHE A 464 -20.64 -9.44 26.76
C PHE A 464 -21.46 -8.15 26.97
N SER A 465 -21.07 -7.31 27.91
CA SER A 465 -21.74 -6.03 28.15
C SER A 465 -21.58 -5.09 26.94
N MET A 466 -20.38 -5.03 26.36
CA MET A 466 -20.10 -4.26 25.15
C MET A 466 -20.92 -4.79 23.95
N GLN A 467 -20.95 -6.10 23.77
CA GLN A 467 -21.74 -6.73 22.70
C GLN A 467 -23.25 -6.41 22.85
N ASN A 468 -23.78 -6.51 24.06
CA ASN A 468 -25.18 -6.16 24.33
C ASN A 468 -25.44 -4.68 24.03
N LEU A 469 -24.52 -3.79 24.37
CA LEU A 469 -24.63 -2.36 24.08
C LEU A 469 -24.63 -2.13 22.56
N LEU A 470 -23.69 -2.71 21.83
CA LEU A 470 -23.61 -2.58 20.37
C LEU A 470 -24.85 -3.11 19.66
N ASN A 471 -25.45 -4.19 20.19
CA ASN A 471 -26.72 -4.77 19.67
C ASN A 471 -27.95 -3.88 19.89
N GLN A 472 -27.89 -2.91 20.82
CA GLN A 472 -29.00 -2.00 21.11
C GLN A 472 -28.85 -0.63 20.44
N ILE A 473 -27.71 -0.32 19.84
CA ILE A 473 -27.47 0.96 19.20
C ILE A 473 -28.16 1.00 17.83
N ASP A 474 -28.89 2.07 17.60
CA ASP A 474 -29.55 2.37 16.32
C ASP A 474 -28.51 2.85 15.29
N CYS A 475 -28.01 1.94 14.45
CA CYS A 475 -27.06 2.23 13.40
C CYS A 475 -27.63 3.09 12.25
N ASP A 476 -28.95 3.28 12.17
CA ASP A 476 -29.55 4.24 11.23
C ASP A 476 -29.36 5.68 11.70
N LYS A 477 -29.28 5.88 13.01
CA LYS A 477 -29.09 7.18 13.65
C LYS A 477 -27.63 7.52 13.93
N TYR A 478 -26.80 6.51 14.25
CA TYR A 478 -25.41 6.67 14.64
C TYR A 478 -24.47 5.96 13.67
N ASP A 479 -23.31 6.56 13.43
CA ASP A 479 -22.16 5.92 12.76
C ASP A 479 -21.27 5.30 13.83
N VAL A 480 -21.35 3.99 13.97
CA VAL A 480 -20.76 3.26 15.10
C VAL A 480 -19.49 2.55 14.64
N THR A 481 -18.37 2.86 15.30
CA THR A 481 -17.10 2.17 15.12
C THR A 481 -16.74 1.41 16.40
N PHE A 482 -16.48 0.12 16.27
CA PHE A 482 -15.89 -0.71 17.32
C PHE A 482 -14.43 -1.01 16.99
N TYR A 483 -13.52 -0.56 17.84
CA TYR A 483 -12.09 -0.74 17.68
C TYR A 483 -11.60 -1.94 18.51
N ALA A 484 -11.40 -3.06 17.82
CA ALA A 484 -11.12 -4.33 18.45
C ALA A 484 -9.61 -4.51 18.70
N ILE A 485 -9.25 -4.90 19.92
CA ILE A 485 -7.90 -5.31 20.30
C ILE A 485 -7.94 -6.81 20.60
N GLY A 486 -7.09 -7.59 19.91
CA GLY A 486 -7.00 -9.02 20.18
C GLY A 486 -6.51 -9.85 18.99
N LYS A 487 -6.36 -11.16 19.21
CA LYS A 487 -5.94 -12.12 18.18
C LYS A 487 -7.17 -12.67 17.47
N ALA A 488 -7.13 -12.76 16.14
CA ALA A 488 -8.23 -13.24 15.32
C ALA A 488 -8.82 -14.61 15.74
N LYS A 489 -8.00 -15.46 16.36
CA LYS A 489 -8.39 -16.82 16.72
C LYS A 489 -9.39 -16.90 17.89
N ASP A 490 -9.43 -15.87 18.73
CA ASP A 490 -10.26 -15.86 19.95
C ASP A 490 -11.53 -15.01 19.79
N ILE A 491 -11.70 -14.38 18.62
CA ILE A 491 -12.64 -13.27 18.41
C ILE A 491 -13.80 -13.64 17.46
N GLY A 492 -13.68 -14.73 16.67
CA GLY A 492 -14.61 -15.03 15.56
C GLY A 492 -16.08 -14.99 15.97
N GLU A 493 -16.50 -15.84 16.90
CA GLU A 493 -17.90 -15.93 17.35
C GLU A 493 -18.42 -14.62 17.98
N TYR A 494 -17.54 -13.88 18.69
CA TYR A 494 -17.90 -12.60 19.27
C TYR A 494 -18.19 -11.56 18.19
N LEU A 495 -17.37 -11.50 17.16
CA LEU A 495 -17.50 -10.52 16.08
C LEU A 495 -18.66 -10.86 15.15
N ASP A 496 -18.95 -12.15 14.94
CA ASP A 496 -20.11 -12.60 14.15
C ASP A 496 -21.43 -12.19 14.78
N ALA A 497 -21.43 -11.97 16.09
CA ALA A 497 -22.61 -11.50 16.84
C ALA A 497 -22.74 -9.97 16.90
N ILE A 498 -21.79 -9.20 16.35
CA ILE A 498 -21.91 -7.74 16.24
C ILE A 498 -22.82 -7.38 15.06
N PRO A 499 -23.72 -6.40 15.21
CA PRO A 499 -24.60 -5.96 14.13
C PRO A 499 -23.81 -5.51 12.89
N LYS A 500 -24.27 -5.88 11.71
CA LYS A 500 -23.64 -5.51 10.43
C LYS A 500 -23.49 -4.00 10.21
N GLY A 501 -24.33 -3.19 10.86
CA GLY A 501 -24.25 -1.72 10.82
C GLY A 501 -23.09 -1.13 11.64
N VAL A 502 -22.45 -1.92 12.51
CA VAL A 502 -21.28 -1.51 13.28
C VAL A 502 -20.02 -1.72 12.45
N ARG A 503 -19.25 -0.66 12.27
CA ARG A 503 -17.92 -0.73 11.65
C ARG A 503 -16.92 -1.35 12.62
N VAL A 504 -16.41 -2.53 12.33
CA VAL A 504 -15.35 -3.15 13.13
C VAL A 504 -13.99 -2.83 12.51
N LEU A 505 -13.11 -2.21 13.29
CA LEU A 505 -11.71 -1.97 12.94
C LEU A 505 -10.81 -2.69 13.94
N TYR A 506 -9.61 -3.11 13.48
CA TYR A 506 -8.68 -3.86 14.32
C TYR A 506 -7.45 -3.03 14.62
N ARG A 507 -7.00 -3.08 15.87
CA ARG A 507 -5.72 -2.50 16.26
C ARG A 507 -4.58 -3.31 15.67
N ILE A 508 -3.66 -2.61 15.02
CA ILE A 508 -2.43 -3.19 14.48
C ILE A 508 -1.22 -2.40 14.97
N GLY A 509 -0.13 -3.10 15.21
CA GLY A 509 1.10 -2.51 15.71
C GLY A 509 1.01 -2.06 17.16
N SER A 510 2.03 -1.37 17.58
CA SER A 510 2.15 -0.81 18.93
C SER A 510 2.51 0.67 18.87
N MET A 511 2.17 1.38 19.91
CA MET A 511 2.48 2.80 20.08
C MET A 511 3.95 3.09 19.82
N ILE A 512 4.25 4.22 19.18
CA ILE A 512 5.61 4.75 19.12
C ILE A 512 5.95 5.33 20.48
N ILE A 513 7.12 4.99 21.02
CA ILE A 513 7.43 5.29 22.41
C ILE A 513 8.94 5.30 22.61
N ASP A 514 9.47 6.37 23.20
CA ASP A 514 10.85 6.39 23.67
C ASP A 514 10.97 5.72 25.06
N ARG A 515 12.21 5.60 25.52
CA ARG A 515 12.52 4.95 26.79
C ARG A 515 11.96 5.70 28.00
N GLU A 516 11.97 7.04 27.98
CA GLU A 516 11.41 7.87 29.04
C GLU A 516 9.90 7.72 29.12
N THR A 517 9.22 7.82 27.98
CA THR A 517 7.77 7.69 27.93
C THR A 517 7.32 6.28 28.30
N TYR A 518 8.09 5.24 27.92
CA TYR A 518 7.85 3.86 28.36
C TYR A 518 7.92 3.75 29.87
N ALA A 519 8.99 4.25 30.50
CA ALA A 519 9.14 4.22 31.93
C ALA A 519 8.00 4.92 32.66
N ARG A 520 7.60 6.10 32.20
CA ARG A 520 6.46 6.86 32.75
C ARG A 520 5.15 6.10 32.64
N LYS A 521 4.91 5.48 31.47
CA LYS A 521 3.71 4.68 31.20
C LYS A 521 3.63 3.49 32.17
N GLU A 522 4.71 2.70 32.29
CA GLU A 522 4.74 1.53 33.15
C GLU A 522 4.58 1.95 34.64
N TYR A 523 5.26 3.02 35.07
CA TYR A 523 5.10 3.57 36.39
C TYR A 523 3.64 3.97 36.68
N CYS A 524 2.99 4.67 35.74
CA CYS A 524 1.59 5.05 35.91
C CYS A 524 0.67 3.84 36.02
N MET A 525 0.93 2.78 35.23
CA MET A 525 0.15 1.54 35.30
C MET A 525 0.29 0.83 36.64
N ASP A 526 1.51 0.68 37.14
CA ASP A 526 1.78 0.00 38.42
C ASP A 526 1.22 0.74 39.63
N HIS A 527 1.12 2.08 39.54
CA HIS A 527 0.64 2.93 40.64
C HIS A 527 -0.81 3.40 40.44
N ALA A 528 -1.53 2.84 39.45
CA ALA A 528 -2.91 3.23 39.13
C ALA A 528 -3.10 4.75 38.95
N ILE A 529 -2.09 5.43 38.37
CA ILE A 529 -2.15 6.87 38.09
C ILE A 529 -2.98 7.08 36.81
N ILE A 530 -4.04 7.85 36.96
CA ILE A 530 -4.94 8.23 35.86
C ILE A 530 -4.61 9.65 35.40
N GLU A 531 -5.13 10.00 34.23
CA GLU A 531 -5.02 11.33 33.66
C GLU A 531 -5.67 12.36 34.59
N THR A 532 -4.86 13.32 35.06
CA THR A 532 -5.32 14.57 35.66
C THR A 532 -4.52 15.71 35.06
N ASP A 533 -5.12 16.91 34.95
CA ASP A 533 -4.45 18.05 34.29
C ASP A 533 -3.15 18.48 34.98
N ASP A 534 -2.99 18.15 36.28
CA ASP A 534 -1.84 18.56 37.11
C ASP A 534 -0.77 17.47 37.27
N ASN A 535 -0.95 16.26 36.71
CA ASN A 535 0.01 15.18 36.91
C ASN A 535 1.06 15.13 35.78
N PRO A 536 2.29 15.63 35.99
CA PRO A 536 3.30 15.70 34.93
C PRO A 536 3.88 14.33 34.55
N ILE A 537 3.68 13.29 35.37
CA ILE A 537 4.21 11.95 35.07
C ILE A 537 3.34 11.21 34.06
N PHE A 538 2.04 11.52 34.03
CA PHE A 538 1.14 10.88 33.08
C PHE A 538 1.46 11.30 31.61
N PRO A 539 1.75 10.36 30.71
CA PRO A 539 2.22 10.69 29.37
C PRO A 539 1.04 10.97 28.40
N LYS A 540 0.26 12.02 28.66
CA LYS A 540 -0.92 12.41 27.87
C LYS A 540 -0.64 12.52 26.37
N ALA A 541 0.48 13.18 26.01
CA ALA A 541 0.87 13.35 24.61
C ALA A 541 1.09 12.00 23.87
N PHE A 542 1.55 11.00 24.61
CA PHE A 542 1.73 9.66 24.08
C PHE A 542 0.40 8.97 23.73
N TYR A 543 -0.61 9.08 24.59
CA TYR A 543 -1.93 8.50 24.31
C TYR A 543 -2.64 9.23 23.17
N ASN A 544 -2.50 10.54 23.08
CA ASN A 544 -3.02 11.32 21.94
C ASN A 544 -2.32 10.92 20.63
N ALA A 545 -1.00 10.71 20.67
CA ALA A 545 -0.25 10.24 19.50
C ALA A 545 -0.71 8.84 19.03
N GLU A 546 -1.11 7.96 19.97
CA GLU A 546 -1.66 6.65 19.60
C GLU A 546 -3.02 6.76 18.91
N PHE A 547 -3.87 7.68 19.35
CA PHE A 547 -5.13 7.93 18.66
C PHE A 547 -4.87 8.37 17.20
N HIS A 548 -3.97 9.33 16.99
CA HIS A 548 -3.59 9.78 15.64
C HIS A 548 -2.95 8.67 14.82
N ARG A 549 -2.13 7.80 15.44
CA ARG A 549 -1.56 6.64 14.75
C ARG A 549 -2.62 5.65 14.29
N ALA A 550 -3.69 5.49 15.07
CA ALA A 550 -4.76 4.53 14.77
C ALA A 550 -5.79 5.05 13.75
N PHE A 551 -6.16 6.31 13.86
CA PHE A 551 -7.32 6.91 13.19
C PHE A 551 -6.98 8.13 12.32
N GLY A 552 -5.71 8.58 12.31
CA GLY A 552 -5.35 9.83 11.63
C GLY A 552 -6.10 11.02 12.19
N ASP A 553 -6.65 11.82 11.29
CA ASP A 553 -7.43 13.01 11.63
C ASP A 553 -8.95 12.73 11.72
N ALA A 554 -9.36 11.45 11.77
CA ALA A 554 -10.77 11.08 11.94
C ALA A 554 -11.31 11.61 13.27
N GLN A 555 -12.54 12.13 13.24
CA GLN A 555 -13.21 12.72 14.40
C GLN A 555 -14.36 11.83 14.86
N PHE A 556 -14.53 11.71 16.17
CA PHE A 556 -15.65 11.02 16.80
C PHE A 556 -16.36 11.97 17.77
N ASP A 557 -17.69 11.93 17.80
CA ASP A 557 -18.49 12.76 18.71
C ASP A 557 -18.46 12.23 20.14
N LEU A 558 -18.29 10.92 20.30
CA LEU A 558 -18.16 10.26 21.60
C LEU A 558 -17.25 9.04 21.48
N SER A 559 -16.38 8.86 22.47
CA SER A 559 -15.53 7.68 22.64
C SER A 559 -15.80 7.02 24.00
N LEU A 560 -16.02 5.68 24.01
CA LEU A 560 -16.35 4.86 25.18
C LEU A 560 -15.47 3.61 25.22
#